data_6a742bcbad80b0ba4a94736b3a700261
#
_entry.id   6a742bcbad80b0ba4a94736b3a700261
#
_cell.length_a   1.000
_cell.length_b   1.000
_cell.length_c   1.000
_cell.angle_alpha   90.00
_cell.angle_beta   90.00
_cell.angle_gamma   90.00
#
_symmetry.space_group_name_H-M   'P 1'
#
loop_
_entity.id
_entity.type
_entity.pdbx_description
1 polymer ?
#
loop_
_entity_poly.entity_id
_entity_poly.type
_entity_poly.pdbx_seq_one_letter_code
_entity_poly.pdbx_strand_id
1 'polypeptide(L)'
;HNYHLNALKSYIDFLHEVSVDRIIFGDPAVVMYVNEQPNPIPLNWDAEALVTNYFQCNYWGKKGAQRAQLARELSLDEILNIKQNADVEIEVQVHGMTCMFQSKRMLLGNYFTFQERQMKIQRNKEANELLLYDEERDNKYPVFEDYNGTHIMSPNDICLIEELDQLLAANIDAFKIDGVLQTEEYINVCTEQYREAIDLFKEDPETYDDEKFMLVDPIEAIQPEHRPFDEGFLYKQTVY
;
A
#
# COMPACT_ATOMS: atom_id res chain seq x y z
N HIS A 1 -6.55 2.83 20.04
CA HIS A 1 -7.00 3.35 21.35
C HIS A 1 -7.22 2.20 22.34
N ASN A 2 -6.92 2.39 23.62
CA ASN A 2 -7.14 1.40 24.69
C ASN A 2 -8.57 0.81 24.71
N TYR A 3 -9.52 1.57 24.20
CA TYR A 3 -10.92 1.16 24.03
C TYR A 3 -11.10 -0.10 23.15
N HIS A 4 -10.24 -0.31 22.15
CA HIS A 4 -10.32 -1.44 21.23
C HIS A 4 -9.53 -2.68 21.68
N LEU A 5 -8.70 -2.58 22.73
CA LEU A 5 -7.85 -3.70 23.17
C LEU A 5 -8.66 -4.93 23.61
N ASN A 6 -9.83 -4.71 24.21
CA ASN A 6 -10.69 -5.82 24.64
C ASN A 6 -11.28 -6.61 23.44
N ALA A 7 -11.49 -5.95 22.30
CA ALA A 7 -11.98 -6.60 21.08
C ALA A 7 -10.85 -7.24 20.29
N LEU A 8 -9.60 -6.79 20.47
CA LEU A 8 -8.45 -7.29 19.71
C LEU A 8 -8.21 -8.78 19.93
N LYS A 9 -8.28 -9.23 21.17
CA LYS A 9 -8.04 -10.63 21.50
C LYS A 9 -9.05 -11.55 20.80
N SER A 10 -10.34 -11.27 20.94
CA SER A 10 -11.38 -12.08 20.30
C SER A 10 -11.31 -12.04 18.78
N TYR A 11 -10.82 -10.92 18.21
CA TYR A 11 -10.61 -10.82 16.77
C TYR A 11 -9.41 -11.68 16.30
N ILE A 12 -8.29 -11.67 17.05
CA ILE A 12 -7.14 -12.54 16.74
C ILE A 12 -7.52 -14.02 16.91
N ASP A 13 -8.28 -14.37 17.95
CA ASP A 13 -8.78 -15.74 18.15
C ASP A 13 -9.65 -16.18 16.94
N PHE A 14 -10.53 -15.30 16.45
CA PHE A 14 -11.32 -15.55 15.25
C PHE A 14 -10.44 -15.72 14.00
N LEU A 15 -9.43 -14.88 13.79
CA LEU A 15 -8.50 -15.02 12.66
C LEU A 15 -7.75 -16.36 12.70
N HIS A 16 -7.47 -16.85 13.90
CA HIS A 16 -6.87 -18.17 14.11
C HIS A 16 -7.84 -19.30 13.75
N GLU A 17 -9.11 -19.20 14.16
CA GLU A 17 -10.16 -20.17 13.83
C GLU A 17 -10.39 -20.31 12.32
N VAL A 18 -10.39 -19.20 11.59
CA VAL A 18 -10.56 -19.20 10.12
C VAL A 18 -9.27 -19.46 9.36
N SER A 19 -8.16 -19.69 10.06
CA SER A 19 -6.86 -20.09 9.51
C SER A 19 -6.32 -19.12 8.47
N VAL A 20 -6.27 -17.81 8.79
CA VAL A 20 -5.62 -16.84 7.93
C VAL A 20 -4.11 -17.11 7.85
N ASP A 21 -3.53 -16.92 6.67
CA ASP A 21 -2.11 -17.20 6.44
C ASP A 21 -1.19 -16.18 7.13
N ARG A 22 -1.64 -14.91 7.25
CA ARG A 22 -0.81 -13.82 7.78
C ARG A 22 -1.68 -12.66 8.30
N ILE A 23 -1.20 -11.95 9.31
CA ILE A 23 -1.81 -10.71 9.81
C ILE A 23 -0.88 -9.54 9.50
N ILE A 24 -1.42 -8.52 8.83
CA ILE A 24 -0.73 -7.22 8.66
C ILE A 24 -1.02 -6.37 9.90
N PHE A 25 0.02 -5.82 10.50
CA PHE A 25 -0.10 -5.01 11.73
C PHE A 25 0.73 -3.74 11.70
N GLY A 26 0.20 -2.69 12.35
CA GLY A 26 0.94 -1.46 12.66
C GLY A 26 1.00 -1.18 14.16
N ASP A 27 0.10 -1.79 14.97
CA ASP A 27 0.04 -1.56 16.42
C ASP A 27 0.77 -2.68 17.18
N PRO A 28 1.70 -2.35 18.09
CA PRO A 28 2.43 -3.32 18.91
C PRO A 28 1.54 -4.29 19.71
N ALA A 29 0.32 -3.88 20.07
CA ALA A 29 -0.61 -4.73 20.80
C ALA A 29 -0.96 -6.02 20.03
N VAL A 30 -1.00 -5.97 18.69
CA VAL A 30 -1.23 -7.15 17.85
C VAL A 30 -0.12 -8.18 18.06
N VAL A 31 1.15 -7.74 18.02
CA VAL A 31 2.32 -8.60 18.24
C VAL A 31 2.27 -9.27 19.60
N MET A 32 1.90 -8.51 20.63
CA MET A 32 1.82 -9.04 22.00
C MET A 32 0.79 -10.17 22.10
N TYR A 33 -0.42 -9.96 21.56
CA TYR A 33 -1.48 -10.98 21.61
C TYR A 33 -1.18 -12.19 20.74
N VAL A 34 -0.62 -11.98 19.54
CA VAL A 34 -0.29 -13.08 18.63
C VAL A 34 0.83 -13.96 19.23
N ASN A 35 1.86 -13.35 19.82
CA ASN A 35 2.98 -14.09 20.43
C ASN A 35 2.58 -14.86 21.69
N GLU A 36 1.44 -14.55 22.31
CA GLU A 36 0.90 -15.33 23.44
C GLU A 36 0.20 -16.62 22.98
N GLN A 37 -0.08 -16.77 21.67
CA GLN A 37 -0.75 -17.96 21.14
C GLN A 37 0.23 -19.14 21.03
N PRO A 38 -0.23 -20.39 21.25
CA PRO A 38 0.61 -21.59 21.09
C PRO A 38 1.19 -21.77 19.69
N ASN A 39 0.42 -21.37 18.67
CA ASN A 39 0.80 -21.39 17.26
C ASN A 39 0.55 -19.98 16.67
N PRO A 40 1.50 -19.07 16.80
CA PRO A 40 1.29 -17.68 16.37
C PRO A 40 1.11 -17.58 14.85
N ILE A 41 0.09 -16.83 14.43
CA ILE A 41 -0.12 -16.52 13.02
C ILE A 41 1.04 -15.67 12.52
N PRO A 42 1.61 -15.94 11.34
CA PRO A 42 2.66 -15.11 10.75
C PRO A 42 2.29 -13.63 10.68
N LEU A 43 3.23 -12.76 11.00
CA LEU A 43 3.03 -11.31 11.08
C LEU A 43 3.75 -10.58 9.95
N ASN A 44 3.06 -9.64 9.32
CA ASN A 44 3.63 -8.67 8.38
C ASN A 44 3.55 -7.27 9.01
N TRP A 45 4.70 -6.64 9.20
CA TRP A 45 4.74 -5.28 9.74
C TRP A 45 4.52 -4.25 8.65
N ASP A 46 3.48 -3.44 8.80
CA ASP A 46 3.16 -2.30 7.96
C ASP A 46 2.90 -1.09 8.88
N ALA A 47 3.77 -0.12 8.82
CA ALA A 47 3.61 1.18 9.49
C ALA A 47 3.57 2.32 8.45
N GLU A 48 3.11 2.03 7.25
CA GLU A 48 2.98 2.97 6.14
C GLU A 48 4.28 3.73 5.85
N ALA A 49 4.29 5.06 5.98
CA ALA A 49 5.44 5.91 5.71
C ALA A 49 6.63 5.75 6.70
N LEU A 50 6.52 4.91 7.72
CA LEU A 50 7.55 4.79 8.76
C LEU A 50 8.55 3.65 8.54
N VAL A 51 8.33 2.76 7.57
CA VAL A 51 9.21 1.59 7.32
C VAL A 51 10.29 1.98 6.32
N THR A 52 11.31 2.69 6.78
CA THR A 52 12.30 3.36 5.91
C THR A 52 13.71 2.82 6.00
N ASN A 53 13.99 1.83 6.84
CA ASN A 53 15.32 1.25 6.96
C ASN A 53 15.30 -0.18 7.51
N TYR A 54 16.37 -0.93 7.22
CA TYR A 54 16.50 -2.33 7.64
C TYR A 54 16.60 -2.53 9.15
N PHE A 55 17.06 -1.54 9.93
CA PHE A 55 17.11 -1.65 11.39
C PHE A 55 15.70 -1.79 11.97
N GLN A 56 14.74 -1.04 11.44
CA GLN A 56 13.33 -1.15 11.84
C GLN A 56 12.76 -2.52 11.44
N CYS A 57 13.03 -2.99 10.22
CA CYS A 57 12.61 -4.31 9.75
C CYS A 57 13.14 -5.41 10.68
N ASN A 58 14.44 -5.39 10.99
CA ASN A 58 15.10 -6.37 11.86
C ASN A 58 14.64 -6.26 13.33
N TYR A 59 14.32 -5.05 13.78
CA TYR A 59 13.74 -4.87 15.13
C TYR A 59 12.39 -5.59 15.24
N TRP A 60 11.50 -5.39 14.27
CA TRP A 60 10.20 -6.05 14.29
C TRP A 60 10.31 -7.55 13.98
N GLY A 61 11.31 -7.96 13.19
CA GLY A 61 11.67 -9.36 13.01
C GLY A 61 11.98 -10.05 14.34
N LYS A 62 12.79 -9.44 15.19
CA LYS A 62 13.07 -9.92 16.56
C LYS A 62 11.83 -9.94 17.47
N LYS A 63 10.77 -9.23 17.10
CA LYS A 63 9.48 -9.22 17.80
C LYS A 63 8.46 -10.20 17.21
N GLY A 64 8.82 -10.94 16.17
CA GLY A 64 7.97 -11.97 15.56
C GLY A 64 7.40 -11.63 14.19
N ALA A 65 7.71 -10.46 13.62
CA ALA A 65 7.35 -10.17 12.25
C ALA A 65 8.20 -11.03 11.29
N GLN A 66 7.56 -11.66 10.33
CA GLN A 66 8.23 -12.44 9.28
C GLN A 66 8.45 -11.63 8.01
N ARG A 67 7.66 -10.58 7.81
CA ARG A 67 7.72 -9.68 6.66
C ARG A 67 7.56 -8.24 7.10
N ALA A 68 8.18 -7.30 6.37
CA ALA A 68 7.97 -5.87 6.50
C ALA A 68 7.57 -5.27 5.16
N GLN A 69 6.47 -4.50 5.15
CA GLN A 69 6.09 -3.69 4.00
C GLN A 69 6.82 -2.36 4.06
N LEU A 70 7.58 -2.03 3.02
CA LEU A 70 8.36 -0.80 2.97
C LEU A 70 7.48 0.42 2.71
N ALA A 71 7.96 1.58 3.18
CA ALA A 71 7.38 2.88 2.87
C ALA A 71 7.43 3.14 1.35
N ARG A 72 6.41 3.80 0.84
CA ARG A 72 6.24 4.09 -0.60
C ARG A 72 7.12 5.22 -1.11
N GLU A 73 7.78 5.95 -0.19
CA GLU A 73 8.62 7.13 -0.45
C GLU A 73 10.10 6.75 -0.62
N LEU A 74 10.42 5.46 -0.65
CA LEU A 74 11.78 4.99 -0.82
C LEU A 74 12.18 4.94 -2.29
N SER A 75 13.43 5.34 -2.55
CA SER A 75 14.07 5.13 -3.85
C SER A 75 14.46 3.66 -4.04
N LEU A 76 14.71 3.28 -5.28
CA LEU A 76 15.18 1.94 -5.62
C LEU A 76 16.45 1.57 -4.84
N ASP A 77 17.43 2.46 -4.78
CA ASP A 77 18.68 2.21 -4.04
C ASP A 77 18.45 1.93 -2.56
N GLU A 78 17.50 2.66 -1.94
CA GLU A 78 17.11 2.43 -0.53
C GLU A 78 16.41 1.09 -0.36
N ILE A 79 15.49 0.73 -1.26
CA ILE A 79 14.81 -0.58 -1.26
C ILE A 79 15.83 -1.71 -1.38
N LEU A 80 16.76 -1.61 -2.32
CA LEU A 80 17.82 -2.61 -2.53
C LEU A 80 18.74 -2.73 -1.30
N ASN A 81 19.13 -1.61 -0.72
CA ASN A 81 19.94 -1.59 0.51
C ASN A 81 19.19 -2.24 1.69
N ILE A 82 17.89 -1.97 1.85
CA ILE A 82 17.09 -2.60 2.89
C ILE A 82 17.02 -4.11 2.66
N LYS A 83 16.72 -4.53 1.43
CA LYS A 83 16.62 -5.97 1.09
C LYS A 83 17.90 -6.73 1.38
N GLN A 84 19.07 -6.15 1.08
CA GLN A 84 20.38 -6.77 1.32
C GLN A 84 20.70 -6.95 2.82
N ASN A 85 20.13 -6.13 3.70
CA ASN A 85 20.47 -6.08 5.13
C ASN A 85 19.32 -6.49 6.05
N ALA A 86 18.15 -6.79 5.52
CA ALA A 86 16.99 -7.22 6.30
C ALA A 86 17.04 -8.73 6.58
N ASP A 87 16.73 -9.10 7.82
CA ASP A 87 16.60 -10.49 8.28
C ASP A 87 15.16 -11.03 8.09
N VAL A 88 14.26 -10.24 7.51
CA VAL A 88 12.85 -10.57 7.27
C VAL A 88 12.51 -10.43 5.79
N GLU A 89 11.42 -11.05 5.35
CA GLU A 89 10.89 -10.83 4.01
C GLU A 89 10.54 -9.36 3.79
N ILE A 90 10.76 -8.86 2.57
CA ILE A 90 10.47 -7.48 2.19
C ILE A 90 9.32 -7.45 1.19
N GLU A 91 8.34 -6.59 1.48
CA GLU A 91 7.20 -6.32 0.62
C GLU A 91 7.25 -4.88 0.11
N VAL A 92 7.03 -4.69 -1.20
CA VAL A 92 7.01 -3.38 -1.86
C VAL A 92 5.66 -3.18 -2.54
N GLN A 93 5.06 -2.00 -2.39
CA GLN A 93 3.89 -1.64 -3.18
C GLN A 93 4.33 -1.32 -4.60
N VAL A 94 3.76 -2.04 -5.57
CA VAL A 94 4.10 -1.92 -6.99
C VAL A 94 2.96 -1.34 -7.82
N HIS A 95 1.73 -1.31 -7.28
CA HIS A 95 0.58 -0.77 -7.99
C HIS A 95 -0.43 -0.10 -7.07
N GLY A 96 -1.09 0.93 -7.61
CA GLY A 96 -2.24 1.58 -7.02
C GLY A 96 -1.95 2.88 -6.26
N MET A 97 -2.99 3.37 -5.63
CA MET A 97 -3.04 4.67 -4.97
C MET A 97 -2.22 4.71 -3.68
N THR A 98 -1.63 5.85 -3.40
CA THR A 98 -0.92 6.09 -2.13
C THR A 98 -1.71 7.04 -1.25
N CYS A 99 -1.91 6.70 0.03
CA CYS A 99 -2.42 7.66 1.01
C CYS A 99 -1.28 8.60 1.42
N MET A 100 -1.35 9.86 0.97
CA MET A 100 -0.32 10.87 1.23
C MET A 100 -0.52 11.53 2.59
N PHE A 101 -1.76 11.64 3.05
CA PHE A 101 -2.10 12.29 4.30
C PHE A 101 -3.33 11.65 4.93
N GLN A 102 -3.23 11.39 6.23
CA GLN A 102 -4.34 10.91 7.05
C GLN A 102 -4.51 11.76 8.29
N SER A 103 -5.76 12.12 8.60
CA SER A 103 -6.11 12.76 9.86
C SER A 103 -7.29 12.05 10.50
N LYS A 104 -7.20 11.76 11.79
CA LYS A 104 -8.36 11.22 12.56
C LYS A 104 -9.48 12.24 12.76
N ARG A 105 -9.30 13.48 12.29
CA ARG A 105 -10.32 14.53 12.35
C ARG A 105 -11.15 14.51 11.09
N MET A 106 -12.44 14.82 11.22
CA MET A 106 -13.40 15.01 10.12
C MET A 106 -13.17 16.39 9.50
N LEU A 107 -12.07 16.55 8.72
CA LEU A 107 -11.66 17.86 8.20
C LEU A 107 -12.66 18.40 7.18
N LEU A 108 -13.18 17.54 6.29
CA LEU A 108 -14.16 17.92 5.29
C LEU A 108 -15.49 18.35 5.94
N GLY A 109 -15.99 17.54 6.87
CA GLY A 109 -17.21 17.87 7.61
C GLY A 109 -17.11 19.18 8.36
N ASN A 110 -15.98 19.42 9.01
CA ASN A 110 -15.72 20.66 9.74
C ASN A 110 -15.58 21.87 8.79
N TYR A 111 -14.89 21.70 7.65
CA TYR A 111 -14.71 22.74 6.66
C TYR A 111 -16.06 23.19 6.06
N PHE A 112 -16.91 22.25 5.66
CA PHE A 112 -18.22 22.59 5.10
C PHE A 112 -19.16 23.20 6.15
N THR A 113 -19.08 22.74 7.41
CA THR A 113 -19.81 23.35 8.52
C THR A 113 -19.37 24.80 8.75
N PHE A 114 -18.07 25.06 8.70
CA PHE A 114 -17.52 26.42 8.82
C PHE A 114 -17.97 27.34 7.68
N GLN A 115 -18.12 26.81 6.48
CA GLN A 115 -18.61 27.55 5.31
C GLN A 115 -20.15 27.67 5.26
N GLU A 116 -20.87 27.25 6.30
CA GLU A 116 -22.34 27.23 6.36
C GLU A 116 -22.99 26.44 5.20
N ARG A 117 -22.21 25.55 4.56
CA ARG A 117 -22.68 24.67 3.49
C ARG A 117 -23.14 23.35 4.09
N GLN A 118 -24.44 23.05 3.95
CA GLN A 118 -24.96 21.72 4.28
C GLN A 118 -24.65 20.73 3.14
N MET A 119 -23.43 20.27 3.05
CA MET A 119 -23.11 19.14 2.18
C MET A 119 -23.24 17.84 3.00
N LYS A 120 -24.07 16.91 2.51
CA LYS A 120 -24.01 15.53 2.97
C LYS A 120 -22.75 14.89 2.38
N ILE A 121 -21.73 14.76 3.18
CA ILE A 121 -20.55 13.96 2.79
C ILE A 121 -21.02 12.52 2.76
N GLN A 122 -21.05 11.94 1.57
CA GLN A 122 -21.30 10.52 1.41
C GLN A 122 -20.04 9.80 1.88
N ARG A 123 -20.14 9.04 2.96
CA ARG A 123 -19.05 8.29 3.59
C ARG A 123 -18.96 6.84 3.11
N ASN A 124 -19.44 6.56 1.93
CA ASN A 124 -19.38 5.25 1.30
C ASN A 124 -18.37 5.28 0.12
N LYS A 125 -17.85 4.12 -0.22
CA LYS A 125 -16.87 3.96 -1.32
C LYS A 125 -17.42 4.33 -2.71
N GLU A 126 -18.72 4.50 -2.85
CA GLU A 126 -19.42 4.90 -4.08
C GLU A 126 -19.61 6.42 -4.18
N ALA A 127 -19.19 7.17 -3.16
CA ALA A 127 -19.30 8.61 -3.16
C ALA A 127 -18.34 9.21 -4.16
N ASN A 128 -18.91 9.86 -5.15
CA ASN A 128 -18.20 10.59 -6.17
C ASN A 128 -17.14 11.54 -5.58
N GLU A 129 -16.01 11.43 -6.10
CA GLU A 129 -14.73 12.03 -5.94
C GLU A 129 -14.78 13.48 -5.47
N LEU A 130 -14.55 13.68 -4.18
CA LEU A 130 -14.09 14.97 -3.71
C LEU A 130 -12.61 15.06 -4.05
N LEU A 131 -12.27 16.13 -4.78
CA LEU A 131 -10.89 16.40 -5.17
C LEU A 131 -10.40 17.66 -4.49
N LEU A 132 -9.21 17.59 -3.91
CA LEU A 132 -8.44 18.77 -3.55
C LEU A 132 -7.64 19.16 -4.80
N TYR A 133 -7.87 20.35 -5.31
CA TYR A 133 -7.17 20.85 -6.49
C TYR A 133 -6.03 21.80 -6.10
N ASP A 134 -4.82 21.45 -6.54
CA ASP A 134 -3.63 22.28 -6.45
C ASP A 134 -3.42 23.01 -7.78
N GLU A 135 -3.78 24.29 -7.82
CA GLU A 135 -3.70 25.13 -9.03
C GLU A 135 -2.25 25.35 -9.50
N GLU A 136 -1.27 25.30 -8.58
CA GLU A 136 0.14 25.56 -8.96
C GLU A 136 0.76 24.36 -9.71
N ARG A 137 0.32 23.14 -9.36
CA ARG A 137 0.83 21.91 -9.95
C ARG A 137 -0.14 21.24 -10.90
N ASP A 138 -1.33 21.78 -11.06
CA ASP A 138 -2.45 21.17 -11.80
C ASP A 138 -2.81 19.74 -11.33
N ASN A 139 -2.63 19.47 -10.04
CA ASN A 139 -2.87 18.17 -9.47
C ASN A 139 -4.24 18.08 -8.81
N LYS A 140 -4.90 16.94 -8.99
CA LYS A 140 -6.19 16.60 -8.37
C LYS A 140 -5.99 15.45 -7.39
N TYR A 141 -6.05 15.74 -6.10
CA TYR A 141 -5.88 14.76 -5.03
C TYR A 141 -7.24 14.23 -4.59
N PRO A 142 -7.53 12.94 -4.76
CA PRO A 142 -8.74 12.34 -4.20
C PRO A 142 -8.77 12.47 -2.69
N VAL A 143 -9.91 12.92 -2.15
CA VAL A 143 -10.11 13.07 -0.71
C VAL A 143 -11.37 12.33 -0.31
N PHE A 144 -11.27 11.49 0.71
CA PHE A 144 -12.44 10.86 1.30
C PHE A 144 -12.41 10.96 2.83
N GLU A 145 -13.59 10.86 3.43
CA GLU A 145 -13.76 10.93 4.87
C GLU A 145 -14.67 9.80 5.32
N ASP A 146 -14.20 9.00 6.26
CA ASP A 146 -14.96 7.94 6.90
C ASP A 146 -14.92 8.08 8.43
N TYR A 147 -15.34 7.04 9.17
CA TYR A 147 -15.31 7.06 10.64
C TYR A 147 -13.87 7.02 11.22
N ASN A 148 -12.86 6.71 10.42
CA ASN A 148 -11.44 6.76 10.82
C ASN A 148 -10.84 8.15 10.62
N GLY A 149 -11.52 9.04 9.87
CA GLY A 149 -11.08 10.41 9.60
C GLY A 149 -11.05 10.79 8.14
N THR A 150 -10.18 11.71 7.81
CA THR A 150 -9.99 12.26 6.45
C THR A 150 -8.71 11.70 5.85
N HIS A 151 -8.78 11.26 4.59
CA HIS A 151 -7.69 10.69 3.81
C HIS A 151 -7.51 11.48 2.53
N ILE A 152 -6.27 11.87 2.22
CA ILE A 152 -5.89 12.51 0.97
C ILE A 152 -4.98 11.56 0.21
N MET A 153 -5.37 11.18 -0.99
CA MET A 153 -4.67 10.20 -1.80
C MET A 153 -3.77 10.88 -2.84
N SER A 154 -2.82 10.14 -3.39
CA SER A 154 -1.97 10.60 -4.49
C SER A 154 -2.81 10.96 -5.73
N PRO A 155 -2.35 11.93 -6.55
CA PRO A 155 -3.02 12.29 -7.79
C PRO A 155 -2.83 11.21 -8.87
N ASN A 156 -1.74 10.45 -8.78
CA ASN A 156 -1.35 9.39 -9.69
C ASN A 156 -1.41 8.04 -8.99
N ASP A 157 -1.57 6.97 -9.76
CA ASP A 157 -1.38 5.60 -9.30
C ASP A 157 0.05 5.14 -9.60
N ILE A 158 0.66 4.46 -8.64
CA ILE A 158 1.92 3.75 -8.88
C ILE A 158 1.64 2.62 -9.88
N CYS A 159 2.52 2.45 -10.89
CA CYS A 159 2.56 1.29 -11.75
C CYS A 159 4.02 0.96 -12.06
N LEU A 160 4.53 -0.14 -11.52
CA LEU A 160 5.93 -0.56 -11.62
C LEU A 160 6.10 -1.83 -12.47
N ILE A 161 5.21 -2.11 -13.42
CA ILE A 161 5.36 -3.27 -14.30
C ILE A 161 6.65 -3.17 -15.12
N GLU A 162 6.96 -1.99 -15.63
CA GLU A 162 8.13 -1.75 -16.47
C GLU A 162 9.46 -1.81 -15.68
N GLU A 163 9.41 -1.59 -14.36
CA GLU A 163 10.56 -1.60 -13.44
C GLU A 163 10.65 -2.88 -12.58
N LEU A 164 9.76 -3.82 -12.81
CA LEU A 164 9.63 -5.00 -11.95
C LEU A 164 10.87 -5.91 -12.00
N ASP A 165 11.60 -5.91 -13.13
CA ASP A 165 12.87 -6.62 -13.32
C ASP A 165 13.88 -6.30 -12.23
N GLN A 166 14.03 -5.02 -11.85
CA GLN A 166 14.99 -4.58 -10.85
C GLN A 166 14.65 -5.11 -9.46
N LEU A 167 13.35 -5.12 -9.13
CA LEU A 167 12.85 -5.66 -7.87
C LEU A 167 12.93 -7.20 -7.83
N LEU A 168 12.64 -7.86 -8.95
CA LEU A 168 12.73 -9.31 -9.10
C LEU A 168 14.19 -9.79 -9.04
N ALA A 169 15.11 -9.10 -9.73
CA ALA A 169 16.55 -9.39 -9.69
C ALA A 169 17.14 -9.23 -8.27
N ALA A 170 16.59 -8.31 -7.48
CA ALA A 170 16.93 -8.13 -6.08
C ALA A 170 16.30 -9.17 -5.15
N ASN A 171 15.47 -10.07 -5.67
CA ASN A 171 14.73 -11.06 -4.90
C ASN A 171 13.80 -10.43 -3.82
N ILE A 172 13.10 -9.36 -4.17
CA ILE A 172 12.03 -8.85 -3.31
C ILE A 172 10.99 -9.96 -3.12
N ASP A 173 10.55 -10.17 -1.88
CA ASP A 173 9.79 -11.37 -1.50
C ASP A 173 8.30 -11.27 -1.83
N ALA A 174 7.75 -10.04 -1.82
CA ALA A 174 6.33 -9.82 -2.09
C ALA A 174 6.07 -8.47 -2.74
N PHE A 175 5.08 -8.45 -3.62
CA PHE A 175 4.58 -7.26 -4.28
C PHE A 175 3.13 -7.00 -3.86
N LYS A 176 2.84 -5.75 -3.49
CA LYS A 176 1.50 -5.33 -3.08
C LYS A 176 0.83 -4.53 -4.19
N ILE A 177 -0.36 -4.96 -4.58
CA ILE A 177 -1.30 -4.18 -5.37
C ILE A 177 -2.31 -3.57 -4.39
N ASP A 178 -2.39 -2.23 -4.33
CA ASP A 178 -3.37 -1.53 -3.49
C ASP A 178 -4.63 -1.22 -4.32
N GLY A 179 -5.71 -1.92 -4.04
CA GLY A 179 -6.99 -1.80 -4.74
C GLY A 179 -7.97 -0.82 -4.10
N VAL A 180 -7.50 0.10 -3.23
CA VAL A 180 -8.39 1.06 -2.59
C VAL A 180 -9.08 1.94 -3.63
N LEU A 181 -10.41 2.12 -3.51
CA LEU A 181 -11.28 2.84 -4.45
C LEU A 181 -11.33 2.28 -5.88
N GLN A 182 -10.81 1.07 -6.11
CA GLN A 182 -10.86 0.38 -7.40
C GLN A 182 -11.95 -0.69 -7.43
N THR A 183 -12.35 -1.07 -8.66
CA THR A 183 -13.33 -2.15 -8.88
C THR A 183 -12.67 -3.52 -8.79
N GLU A 184 -13.48 -4.56 -8.58
CA GLU A 184 -13.01 -5.95 -8.62
C GLU A 184 -12.39 -6.30 -9.99
N GLU A 185 -13.00 -5.85 -11.09
CA GLU A 185 -12.47 -6.04 -12.44
C GLU A 185 -11.08 -5.44 -12.60
N TYR A 186 -10.88 -4.21 -12.11
CA TYR A 186 -9.58 -3.54 -12.14
C TYR A 186 -8.51 -4.35 -11.39
N ILE A 187 -8.83 -4.79 -10.17
CA ILE A 187 -7.90 -5.57 -9.33
C ILE A 187 -7.54 -6.90 -10.01
N ASN A 188 -8.50 -7.56 -10.66
CA ASN A 188 -8.26 -8.81 -11.38
C ASN A 188 -7.30 -8.59 -12.55
N VAL A 189 -7.55 -7.58 -13.40
CA VAL A 189 -6.67 -7.27 -14.55
C VAL A 189 -5.26 -6.93 -14.05
N CYS A 190 -5.12 -6.05 -13.04
CA CYS A 190 -3.81 -5.75 -12.47
C CYS A 190 -3.09 -7.01 -11.98
N THR A 191 -3.79 -7.87 -11.23
CA THR A 191 -3.21 -9.09 -10.68
C THR A 191 -2.74 -10.04 -11.77
N GLU A 192 -3.51 -10.19 -12.85
CA GLU A 192 -3.15 -11.01 -14.01
C GLU A 192 -1.89 -10.47 -14.68
N GLN A 193 -1.83 -9.17 -14.97
CA GLN A 193 -0.68 -8.56 -15.65
C GLN A 193 0.60 -8.62 -14.80
N TYR A 194 0.52 -8.33 -13.49
CA TYR A 194 1.67 -8.49 -12.60
C TYR A 194 2.10 -9.95 -12.45
N ARG A 195 1.16 -10.90 -12.47
CA ARG A 195 1.50 -12.33 -12.44
C ARG A 195 2.23 -12.73 -13.72
N GLU A 196 1.72 -12.30 -14.87
CA GLU A 196 2.34 -12.56 -16.18
C GLU A 196 3.74 -11.94 -16.25
N ALA A 197 3.92 -10.69 -15.82
CA ALA A 197 5.22 -10.03 -15.75
C ALA A 197 6.25 -10.81 -14.91
N ILE A 198 5.85 -11.29 -13.74
CA ILE A 198 6.72 -12.08 -12.86
C ILE A 198 7.09 -13.42 -13.48
N ASP A 199 6.13 -14.09 -14.12
CA ASP A 199 6.35 -15.40 -14.70
C ASP A 199 7.22 -15.29 -15.96
N LEU A 200 6.97 -14.29 -16.81
CA LEU A 200 7.76 -13.98 -17.99
C LEU A 200 9.23 -13.65 -17.61
N PHE A 201 9.45 -12.78 -16.63
CA PHE A 201 10.81 -12.46 -16.15
C PHE A 201 11.56 -13.69 -15.62
N LYS A 202 10.85 -14.60 -14.93
CA LYS A 202 11.47 -15.82 -14.41
C LYS A 202 11.80 -16.83 -15.49
N GLU A 203 11.01 -16.88 -16.56
CA GLU A 203 11.23 -17.77 -17.70
C GLU A 203 12.31 -17.23 -18.63
N ASP A 204 12.21 -15.98 -19.02
CA ASP A 204 13.12 -15.31 -19.94
C ASP A 204 13.18 -13.78 -19.67
N PRO A 205 14.20 -13.29 -18.94
CA PRO A 205 14.36 -11.86 -18.67
C PRO A 205 14.52 -10.99 -19.92
N GLU A 206 15.10 -11.53 -21.03
CA GLU A 206 15.27 -10.77 -22.27
C GLU A 206 13.90 -10.54 -22.95
N THR A 207 13.06 -11.58 -23.00
CA THR A 207 11.69 -11.46 -23.51
C THR A 207 10.86 -10.52 -22.63
N TYR A 208 11.02 -10.56 -21.31
CA TYR A 208 10.34 -9.60 -20.44
C TYR A 208 10.73 -8.16 -20.79
N ASP A 209 12.00 -7.86 -21.01
CA ASP A 209 12.45 -6.49 -21.33
C ASP A 209 11.89 -5.99 -22.66
N ASP A 210 11.69 -6.89 -23.62
CA ASP A 210 11.09 -6.58 -24.93
C ASP A 210 9.57 -6.37 -24.83
N GLU A 211 8.87 -7.09 -23.96
CA GLU A 211 7.40 -7.18 -23.92
C GLU A 211 6.74 -6.42 -22.74
N LYS A 212 7.49 -5.98 -21.73
CA LYS A 212 6.96 -5.36 -20.51
C LYS A 212 6.00 -4.19 -20.74
N PHE A 213 6.21 -3.42 -21.80
CA PHE A 213 5.34 -2.30 -22.18
C PHE A 213 3.94 -2.75 -22.57
N MET A 214 3.81 -3.93 -23.20
CA MET A 214 2.52 -4.48 -23.60
C MET A 214 1.71 -5.01 -22.42
N LEU A 215 2.37 -5.31 -21.29
CA LEU A 215 1.71 -5.76 -20.07
C LEU A 215 0.99 -4.62 -19.32
N VAL A 216 1.32 -3.37 -19.63
CA VAL A 216 0.64 -2.19 -19.07
C VAL A 216 -0.65 -1.89 -19.82
N ASP A 217 -0.71 -2.13 -21.14
CA ASP A 217 -1.85 -1.78 -22.01
C ASP A 217 -3.23 -2.24 -21.47
N PRO A 218 -3.41 -3.49 -20.96
CA PRO A 218 -4.71 -3.92 -20.44
C PRO A 218 -5.14 -3.15 -19.20
N ILE A 219 -4.18 -2.68 -18.38
CA ILE A 219 -4.47 -1.89 -17.19
C ILE A 219 -4.80 -0.45 -17.59
N GLU A 220 -4.06 0.13 -18.53
CA GLU A 220 -4.34 1.47 -19.06
C GLU A 220 -5.73 1.57 -19.69
N ALA A 221 -6.18 0.50 -20.38
CA ALA A 221 -7.50 0.47 -21.00
C ALA A 221 -8.67 0.63 -20.02
N ILE A 222 -8.45 0.33 -18.73
CA ILE A 222 -9.46 0.42 -17.67
C ILE A 222 -9.12 1.47 -16.60
N GLN A 223 -7.96 2.15 -16.75
CA GLN A 223 -7.52 3.19 -15.83
C GLN A 223 -8.42 4.43 -15.93
N PRO A 224 -8.88 5.03 -14.82
CA PRO A 224 -9.61 6.29 -14.85
C PRO A 224 -8.79 7.41 -15.52
N GLU A 225 -9.39 8.11 -16.51
CA GLU A 225 -8.72 9.15 -17.33
C GLU A 225 -8.00 10.24 -16.50
N HIS A 226 -8.48 10.53 -15.31
CA HIS A 226 -7.93 11.58 -14.43
C HIS A 226 -6.86 11.08 -13.46
N ARG A 227 -6.42 9.83 -13.61
CA ARG A 227 -5.45 9.17 -12.73
C ARG A 227 -4.32 8.54 -13.55
N PRO A 228 -3.35 9.34 -14.01
CA PRO A 228 -2.21 8.82 -14.74
C PRO A 228 -1.35 7.92 -13.85
N PHE A 229 -0.54 7.06 -14.46
CA PHE A 229 0.48 6.30 -13.78
C PHE A 229 1.75 7.09 -13.55
N ASP A 230 2.48 6.75 -12.49
CA ASP A 230 3.88 7.15 -12.29
C ASP A 230 4.65 6.03 -11.53
N GLU A 231 5.97 6.19 -11.46
CA GLU A 231 6.86 5.26 -10.72
C GLU A 231 6.97 5.61 -9.23
N GLY A 232 6.09 6.48 -8.72
CA GLY A 232 6.13 6.94 -7.34
C GLY A 232 7.44 7.66 -7.02
N PHE A 233 8.16 7.15 -6.03
CA PHE A 233 9.45 7.70 -5.59
C PHE A 233 10.66 6.87 -6.06
N LEU A 234 10.45 5.84 -6.87
CA LEU A 234 11.49 4.86 -7.21
C LEU A 234 12.78 5.50 -7.72
N TYR A 235 12.67 6.57 -8.53
CA TYR A 235 13.81 7.30 -9.10
C TYR A 235 13.94 8.74 -8.59
N LYS A 236 13.13 9.13 -7.60
CA LYS A 236 13.18 10.47 -7.01
C LYS A 236 14.16 10.50 -5.84
N GLN A 237 14.95 11.56 -5.75
CA GLN A 237 15.74 11.82 -4.54
C GLN A 237 14.80 12.34 -3.45
N THR A 238 14.68 11.58 -2.37
CA THR A 238 13.99 12.05 -1.17
C THR A 238 14.84 13.09 -0.47
N VAL A 239 14.31 14.29 -0.32
CA VAL A 239 14.94 15.35 0.49
C VAL A 239 14.27 15.30 1.86
N TYR A 240 15.04 14.89 2.86
CA TYR A 240 14.60 14.88 4.26
C TYR A 240 14.95 16.20 4.95
#